data_c8d911da4819ad9d45cbc288143f256c
#
_entry.id   c8d911da4819ad9d45cbc288143f256c
#
_cell.length_a   1.000
_cell.length_b   1.000
_cell.length_c   1.000
_cell.angle_alpha   90.00
_cell.angle_beta   90.00
_cell.angle_gamma   90.00
#
_symmetry.space_group_name_H-M   'P 1'
#
loop_
_entity.id
_entity.type
_entity.pdbx_description
1 polymer ?
#
loop_
_entity_poly.entity_id
_entity_poly.type
_entity_poly.pdbx_seq_one_letter_code
_entity_poly.pdbx_strand_id
1 'polypeptide(L)' 'RLSTIRNADKIYVLQNGRLVQQGNFDQLAQQPGLFSQLIRRQKL' A
#
# COMPACT_ATOMS: atom_id res chain seq x y z
N ARG A 1 -1.45 9.91 -5.74
CA ARG A 1 -2.82 9.44 -5.77
C ARG A 1 -2.87 7.93 -5.77
N LEU A 2 -3.88 7.39 -5.13
CA LEU A 2 -4.02 5.95 -5.07
C LEU A 2 -4.34 5.33 -6.43
N SER A 3 -4.99 6.08 -7.30
CA SER A 3 -5.27 5.57 -8.65
C SER A 3 -3.99 5.30 -9.43
N THR A 4 -2.94 6.07 -9.20
CA THR A 4 -1.65 5.83 -9.82
C THR A 4 -0.98 4.61 -9.22
N ILE A 5 -1.06 4.46 -7.91
CA ILE A 5 -0.45 3.33 -7.20
C ILE A 5 -1.10 2.02 -7.60
N ARG A 6 -2.39 2.05 -7.88
CA ARG A 6 -3.14 0.85 -8.21
C ARG A 6 -2.60 0.14 -9.45
N ASN A 7 -2.01 0.89 -10.36
CA ASN A 7 -1.45 0.34 -11.59
C ASN A 7 0.02 -0.05 -11.46
N ALA A 8 0.62 0.15 -10.31
CA ALA A 8 2.01 -0.18 -10.12
C ALA A 8 2.19 -1.70 -10.03
N ASP A 9 3.26 -2.19 -10.64
CA ASP A 9 3.59 -3.61 -10.58
C ASP A 9 3.99 -4.02 -9.19
N LYS A 10 4.65 -3.12 -8.48
CA LYS A 10 5.11 -3.41 -7.14
C LYS A 10 5.13 -2.13 -6.32
N ILE A 11 4.65 -2.26 -5.10
CA ILE A 11 4.58 -1.13 -4.18
C ILE A 11 5.45 -1.46 -2.96
N TYR A 12 6.22 -0.49 -2.52
CA TYR A 12 7.03 -0.62 -1.32
C TYR A 12 6.49 0.32 -0.27
N VAL A 13 6.17 -0.22 0.88
CA VAL A 13 5.67 0.59 1.99
C VAL A 13 6.78 0.77 3.01
N LEU A 14 7.13 2.02 3.26
CA LEU A 14 8.22 2.37 4.18
C LEU A 14 7.64 3.03 5.42
N GLN A 15 8.27 2.72 6.54
CA GLN A 15 7.92 3.35 7.81
C GLN A 15 9.19 3.53 8.63
N ASN A 16 9.44 4.76 9.04
CA ASN A 16 10.64 5.11 9.81
C ASN A 16 11.91 4.67 9.11
N GLY A 17 11.93 4.83 7.78
CA GLY A 17 13.11 4.49 6.98
C GLY A 17 13.28 3.00 6.73
N ARG A 18 12.29 2.19 7.06
CA ARG A 18 12.37 0.75 6.87
C ARG A 18 11.26 0.25 5.96
N LEU A 19 11.59 -0.75 5.16
CA LEU A 19 10.60 -1.43 4.33
C LEU A 19 9.77 -2.36 5.21
N VAL A 20 8.47 -2.09 5.30
CA VAL A 20 7.59 -2.91 6.14
C VAL A 20 6.63 -3.77 5.32
N GLN A 21 6.35 -3.38 4.08
CA GLN A 21 5.49 -4.16 3.20
C GLN A 21 5.94 -4.00 1.77
N GLN A 22 5.68 -4.99 0.95
CA GLN A 22 5.96 -4.92 -0.48
C GLN A 22 5.04 -5.89 -1.21
N GLY A 23 4.72 -5.55 -2.45
CA GLY A 23 3.85 -6.37 -3.27
C GLY A 23 3.01 -5.49 -4.18
N ASN A 24 2.06 -6.10 -4.91
CA ASN A 24 1.16 -5.32 -5.73
C ASN A 24 0.01 -4.76 -4.88
N PHE A 25 -0.80 -3.91 -5.51
CA PHE A 25 -1.89 -3.25 -4.79
C PHE A 25 -2.84 -4.25 -4.14
N ASP A 26 -3.26 -5.26 -4.88
CA ASP A 26 -4.21 -6.23 -4.36
C ASP A 26 -3.67 -6.99 -3.16
N GLN A 27 -2.41 -7.38 -3.26
CA GLN A 27 -1.78 -8.11 -2.16
C GLN A 27 -1.73 -7.28 -0.89
N LEU A 28 -1.28 -6.05 -1.03
CA LEU A 28 -1.13 -5.17 0.13
C LEU A 28 -2.47 -4.75 0.71
N ALA A 29 -3.46 -4.56 -0.13
CA ALA A 29 -4.79 -4.15 0.32
C ALA A 29 -5.43 -5.25 1.17
N GLN A 30 -5.11 -6.50 0.92
CA GLN A 30 -5.67 -7.62 1.66
C GLN A 30 -4.89 -7.94 2.92
N GLN A 31 -3.66 -7.49 3.02
CA GLN A 31 -2.84 -7.74 4.20
C GLN A 31 -3.17 -6.74 5.30
N PRO A 32 -3.24 -7.21 6.55
CA PRO A 32 -3.35 -6.26 7.67
C PRO A 32 -2.02 -5.51 7.81
N GLY A 33 -2.09 -4.20 7.99
CA GLY A 33 -0.90 -3.41 8.16
C GLY A 33 -1.10 -1.98 7.74
N LEU A 34 0.03 -1.28 7.60
CA LEU A 34 0.02 0.16 7.33
C LEU A 34 -0.68 0.50 6.02
N PHE A 35 -0.43 -0.28 4.96
CA PHE A 35 -0.96 0.04 3.65
C PHE A 35 -2.49 -0.02 3.63
N SER A 36 -3.07 -1.05 4.20
CA SER A 36 -4.52 -1.19 4.21
C SER A 36 -5.16 -0.09 5.05
N GLN A 37 -4.51 0.34 6.11
CA GLN A 37 -4.99 1.44 6.92
C GLN A 37 -5.00 2.75 6.15
N LEU A 38 -3.96 2.99 5.36
CA LEU A 38 -3.88 4.18 4.54
C LEU A 38 -4.97 4.21 3.48
N ILE A 39 -5.23 3.06 2.86
CA ILE A 39 -6.28 2.98 1.85
C ILE A 39 -7.64 3.31 2.46
N ARG A 40 -7.92 2.78 3.63
CA ARG A 40 -9.21 3.03 4.29
C ARG A 40 -9.43 4.50 4.57
N ARG A 41 -8.37 5.21 4.92
CA ARG A 41 -8.47 6.64 5.21
C ARG A 41 -8.71 7.45 3.96
N GLN A 42 -8.16 7.03 2.85
CA GLN A 42 -8.22 7.82 1.62
C GLN A 42 -9.61 7.84 0.98
N LYS A 43 -10.36 6.78 1.14
CA LYS A 43 -11.70 6.68 0.55
C LYS A 43 -11.67 7.00 -0.95
N LEU A 44 -11.33 6.06 -1.71
CA LEU A 44 -11.29 6.26 -3.17
C LEU A 44 -12.66 6.38 -3.78
#